data_2b800d187c7d3ff95f0ec9fbf8357932
#
_entry.id   2b800d187c7d3ff95f0ec9fbf8357932
#
_cell.length_a   1.000
_cell.length_b   1.000
_cell.length_c   1.000
_cell.angle_alpha   90.00
_cell.angle_beta   90.00
_cell.angle_gamma   90.00
#
_symmetry.space_group_name_H-M   'P 1'
#
loop_
_entity.id
_entity.type
_entity.pdbx_description
1 polymer ?
#
loop_
_entity_poly.entity_id
_entity_poly.type
_entity_poly.pdbx_seq_one_letter_code
_entity_poly.pdbx_strand_id
1 'polypeptide(L)'
;KYTKLIYALGAKSFVPPIPGSEKEQVAVIRTLEDAEKIGQMIPKNGQTVVIGGGVLGLEAAWELKKAGCQVTVLEAAPVLMGRQLDEGAAAMLGSIAESVGIKVRTGVKIGSKGRSV
;
A
#
# COMPACT_ATOMS: atom_id res chain seq x y z
N LYS A 1 18.70 25.92 28.70
CA LYS A 1 19.96 25.46 28.09
C LYS A 1 20.10 23.97 28.38
N TYR A 2 20.35 23.15 27.37
CA TYR A 2 20.50 21.70 27.46
C TYR A 2 21.89 21.30 26.90
N THR A 3 22.42 20.17 27.34
CA THR A 3 23.70 19.62 26.89
C THR A 3 23.52 18.56 25.81
N LYS A 4 22.36 17.92 25.74
CA LYS A 4 21.97 16.93 24.72
C LYS A 4 20.51 17.10 24.36
N LEU A 5 20.17 16.86 23.09
CA LEU A 5 18.81 16.88 22.56
C LEU A 5 18.50 15.55 21.89
N ILE A 6 17.37 14.96 22.24
CA ILE A 6 16.81 13.83 21.51
C ILE A 6 15.62 14.32 20.67
N TYR A 7 15.73 14.20 19.35
CA TYR A 7 14.68 14.56 18.42
C TYR A 7 13.80 13.36 18.13
N ALA A 8 12.61 13.30 18.73
CA ALA A 8 11.71 12.15 18.68
C ALA A 8 10.24 12.61 18.42
N LEU A 9 10.03 13.44 17.39
CA LEU A 9 8.74 14.06 17.09
C LEU A 9 7.79 13.16 16.29
N GLY A 10 8.16 11.90 16.03
CA GLY A 10 7.38 11.00 15.21
C GLY A 10 7.38 11.35 13.72
N ALA A 11 6.44 10.80 12.99
CA ALA A 11 6.22 11.07 11.58
C ALA A 11 4.72 11.09 11.26
N LYS A 12 4.36 11.69 10.13
CA LYS A 12 3.01 11.61 9.57
C LYS A 12 3.04 10.76 8.30
N SER A 13 1.96 10.06 8.02
CA SER A 13 1.79 9.36 6.75
C SER A 13 1.79 10.37 5.61
N PHE A 14 2.56 10.08 4.57
CA PHE A 14 2.55 10.86 3.35
C PHE A 14 1.49 10.32 2.41
N VAL A 15 0.55 11.18 2.02
CA VAL A 15 -0.41 10.89 0.96
C VAL A 15 0.09 11.58 -0.30
N PRO A 16 0.43 10.84 -1.37
CA PRO A 16 0.85 11.46 -2.62
C PRO A 16 -0.26 12.40 -3.15
N PRO A 17 0.09 13.58 -3.72
CA PRO A 17 -0.88 14.51 -4.28
C PRO A 17 -1.42 13.99 -5.63
N ILE A 18 -2.19 12.94 -5.57
CA ILE A 18 -2.86 12.32 -6.71
C ILE A 18 -4.31 12.80 -6.71
N PRO A 19 -4.87 13.22 -7.84
CA PRO A 19 -6.27 13.60 -7.91
C PRO A 19 -7.18 12.48 -7.40
N GLY A 20 -8.01 12.79 -6.42
CA GLY A 20 -8.88 11.83 -5.74
C GLY A 20 -8.28 11.29 -4.43
N SER A 21 -7.05 11.64 -4.06
CA SER A 21 -6.46 11.22 -2.78
C SER A 21 -7.14 11.86 -1.56
N GLU A 22 -7.93 12.91 -1.78
CA GLU A 22 -8.73 13.60 -0.77
C GLU A 22 -10.08 12.93 -0.47
N LYS A 23 -10.45 11.90 -1.23
CA LYS A 23 -11.76 11.23 -1.09
C LYS A 23 -11.83 10.39 0.19
N GLU A 24 -13.04 10.25 0.72
CA GLU A 24 -13.30 9.47 1.95
C GLU A 24 -12.91 7.99 1.84
N GLN A 25 -12.88 7.45 0.61
CA GLN A 25 -12.48 6.07 0.35
C GLN A 25 -10.96 5.85 0.35
N VAL A 26 -10.18 6.92 0.53
CA VAL A 26 -8.72 6.85 0.61
C VAL A 26 -8.30 6.88 2.07
N ALA A 27 -7.53 5.89 2.47
CA ALA A 27 -7.02 5.79 3.83
C ALA A 27 -5.52 5.51 3.83
N VAL A 28 -4.86 5.90 4.91
CA VAL A 28 -3.50 5.49 5.24
C VAL A 28 -3.53 4.60 6.46
N ILE A 29 -2.52 3.74 6.61
CA ILE A 29 -2.38 2.89 7.79
C ILE A 29 -1.11 3.26 8.54
N ARG A 30 -1.27 3.68 9.80
CA ARG A 30 -0.17 4.00 10.71
C ARG A 30 -0.50 3.68 12.16
N THR A 31 -1.77 3.87 12.56
CA THR A 31 -2.25 3.68 13.93
C THR A 31 -3.28 2.56 13.97
N LEU A 32 -3.65 2.13 15.18
CA LEU A 32 -4.74 1.16 15.37
C LEU A 32 -6.07 1.74 14.89
N GLU A 33 -6.30 3.03 15.16
CA GLU A 33 -7.52 3.73 14.71
C GLU A 33 -7.64 3.75 13.19
N ASP A 34 -6.50 3.90 12.47
CA ASP A 34 -6.49 3.79 11.00
C ASP A 34 -6.92 2.39 10.54
N ALA A 35 -6.40 1.34 11.19
CA ALA A 35 -6.75 -0.04 10.88
C ALA A 35 -8.24 -0.32 11.14
N GLU A 36 -8.79 0.15 12.26
CA GLU A 36 -10.22 0.03 12.60
C GLU A 36 -11.09 0.76 11.58
N LYS A 37 -10.71 1.98 11.20
CA LYS A 37 -11.40 2.77 10.17
C LYS A 37 -11.40 2.04 8.82
N ILE A 38 -10.25 1.53 8.39
CA ILE A 38 -10.14 0.73 7.17
C ILE A 38 -11.06 -0.49 7.24
N GLY A 39 -11.06 -1.21 8.37
CA GLY A 39 -11.93 -2.36 8.59
C GLY A 39 -13.43 -2.05 8.41
N GLN A 40 -13.87 -0.84 8.83
CA GLN A 40 -15.24 -0.38 8.64
C GLN A 40 -15.56 0.05 7.20
N MET A 41 -14.55 0.50 6.46
CA MET A 41 -14.69 0.96 5.07
C MET A 41 -14.69 -0.18 4.05
N ILE A 42 -14.16 -1.35 4.41
CA ILE A 42 -13.99 -2.48 3.49
C ILE A 42 -15.35 -3.01 3.02
N PRO A 43 -15.69 -2.91 1.73
CA PRO A 43 -16.88 -3.55 1.20
C PRO A 43 -16.67 -5.06 1.10
N LYS A 44 -17.60 -5.86 1.56
CA LYS A 44 -17.57 -7.31 1.38
C LYS A 44 -17.44 -7.64 -0.11
N ASN A 45 -16.42 -8.43 -0.47
CA ASN A 45 -16.08 -8.77 -1.87
C ASN A 45 -15.75 -7.55 -2.77
N GLY A 46 -15.46 -6.39 -2.18
CA GLY A 46 -15.14 -5.17 -2.90
C GLY A 46 -13.76 -5.16 -3.51
N GLN A 47 -13.58 -4.31 -4.51
CA GLN A 47 -12.26 -4.05 -5.10
C GLN A 47 -11.50 -3.06 -4.22
N THR A 48 -10.26 -3.38 -3.89
CA THR A 48 -9.39 -2.53 -3.09
C THR A 48 -8.03 -2.38 -3.77
N VAL A 49 -7.52 -1.17 -3.78
CA VAL A 49 -6.21 -0.86 -4.35
C VAL A 49 -5.28 -0.44 -3.22
N VAL A 50 -4.11 -1.06 -3.15
CA VAL A 50 -3.01 -0.68 -2.25
C VAL A 50 -1.94 0.01 -3.08
N ILE A 51 -1.59 1.24 -2.72
CA ILE A 51 -0.53 2.01 -3.36
C ILE A 51 0.76 1.85 -2.56
N GLY A 52 1.74 1.20 -3.15
CA GLY A 52 3.04 0.89 -2.57
C GLY A 52 3.25 -0.61 -2.39
N GLY A 53 4.27 -1.17 -3.02
CA GLY A 53 4.67 -2.58 -2.96
C GLY A 53 5.82 -2.85 -1.99
N GLY A 54 5.98 -2.01 -0.95
CA GLY A 54 6.88 -2.23 0.16
C GLY A 54 6.25 -3.12 1.25
N VAL A 55 6.98 -3.36 2.34
CA VAL A 55 6.57 -4.25 3.45
C VAL A 55 5.16 -3.93 3.93
N LEU A 56 4.90 -2.69 4.36
CA LEU A 56 3.60 -2.29 4.93
C LEU A 56 2.45 -2.40 3.91
N GLY A 57 2.72 -2.10 2.64
CA GLY A 57 1.71 -2.22 1.59
C GLY A 57 1.34 -3.68 1.32
N LEU A 58 2.32 -4.58 1.30
CA LEU A 58 2.09 -6.01 1.10
C LEU A 58 1.40 -6.65 2.31
N GLU A 59 1.75 -6.25 3.54
CA GLU A 59 1.05 -6.68 4.75
C GLU A 59 -0.41 -6.22 4.73
N ALA A 60 -0.67 -4.95 4.41
CA ALA A 60 -2.03 -4.43 4.27
C ALA A 60 -2.81 -5.18 3.17
N ALA A 61 -2.18 -5.44 2.02
CA ALA A 61 -2.79 -6.19 0.94
C ALA A 61 -3.17 -7.62 1.36
N TRP A 62 -2.32 -8.26 2.14
CA TRP A 62 -2.59 -9.60 2.69
C TRP A 62 -3.78 -9.60 3.66
N GLU A 63 -3.83 -8.65 4.61
CA GLU A 63 -4.95 -8.53 5.55
C GLU A 63 -6.27 -8.23 4.83
N LEU A 64 -6.26 -7.32 3.85
CA LEU A 64 -7.41 -7.01 3.00
C LEU A 64 -7.88 -8.26 2.22
N LYS A 65 -6.94 -9.04 1.70
CA LYS A 65 -7.26 -10.30 1.00
C LYS A 65 -7.91 -11.31 1.93
N LYS A 66 -7.40 -11.48 3.15
CA LYS A 66 -8.02 -12.35 4.17
C LYS A 66 -9.43 -11.88 4.55
N ALA A 67 -9.66 -10.56 4.55
CA ALA A 67 -10.98 -9.98 4.79
C ALA A 67 -11.95 -10.16 3.61
N GLY A 68 -11.55 -10.81 2.51
CA GLY A 68 -12.39 -11.15 1.37
C GLY A 68 -12.37 -10.14 0.23
N CYS A 69 -11.49 -9.13 0.27
CA CYS A 69 -11.37 -8.15 -0.80
C CYS A 69 -10.69 -8.72 -2.06
N GLN A 70 -11.03 -8.14 -3.21
CA GLN A 70 -10.25 -8.28 -4.43
C GLN A 70 -9.15 -7.22 -4.43
N VAL A 71 -7.92 -7.62 -4.12
CA VAL A 71 -6.82 -6.68 -3.87
C VAL A 71 -5.93 -6.55 -5.11
N THR A 72 -5.59 -5.30 -5.44
CA THR A 72 -4.55 -4.96 -6.42
C THR A 72 -3.50 -4.08 -5.76
N VAL A 73 -2.24 -4.48 -5.81
CA VAL A 73 -1.10 -3.68 -5.38
C VAL A 73 -0.53 -2.93 -6.58
N LEU A 74 -0.38 -1.61 -6.46
CA LEU A 74 0.27 -0.75 -7.43
C LEU A 74 1.61 -0.27 -6.86
N GLU A 75 2.71 -0.54 -7.57
CA GLU A 75 4.06 -0.11 -7.20
C GLU A 75 4.68 0.69 -8.34
N ALA A 76 5.21 1.87 -8.00
CA ALA A 76 5.86 2.75 -8.98
C ALA A 76 7.24 2.23 -9.42
N ALA A 77 7.96 1.54 -8.53
CA ALA A 77 9.22 0.88 -8.86
C ALA A 77 8.98 -0.34 -9.78
N PRO A 78 10.01 -0.76 -10.53
CA PRO A 78 9.88 -1.91 -11.44
C PRO A 78 9.69 -3.25 -10.70
N VAL A 79 9.99 -3.30 -9.41
CA VAL A 79 9.91 -4.52 -8.59
C VAL A 79 9.29 -4.25 -7.23
N LEU A 80 8.70 -5.28 -6.60
CA LEU A 80 8.26 -5.22 -5.21
C LEU A 80 9.48 -5.15 -4.27
N MET A 81 9.33 -4.41 -3.16
CA MET A 81 10.36 -4.30 -2.12
C MET A 81 11.77 -3.99 -2.67
N GLY A 82 11.89 -3.20 -3.74
CA GLY A 82 13.13 -2.94 -4.45
C GLY A 82 14.25 -2.26 -3.64
N ARG A 83 14.00 -1.87 -2.39
CA ARG A 83 15.02 -1.40 -1.44
C ARG A 83 15.60 -2.52 -0.58
N GLN A 84 14.92 -3.67 -0.49
CA GLN A 84 15.27 -4.78 0.40
C GLN A 84 15.63 -6.06 -0.36
N LEU A 85 15.07 -6.25 -1.56
CA LEU A 85 15.21 -7.47 -2.34
C LEU A 85 15.93 -7.19 -3.66
N ASP A 86 16.67 -8.18 -4.14
CA ASP A 86 17.13 -8.24 -5.52
C ASP A 86 15.97 -8.61 -6.48
N GLU A 87 16.24 -8.55 -7.78
CA GLU A 87 15.21 -8.83 -8.80
C GLU A 87 14.65 -10.25 -8.72
N GLY A 88 15.48 -11.24 -8.41
CA GLY A 88 15.07 -12.64 -8.31
C GLY A 88 14.13 -12.87 -7.13
N ALA A 89 14.48 -12.37 -5.95
CA ALA A 89 13.66 -12.45 -4.76
C ALA A 89 12.36 -11.64 -4.90
N ALA A 90 12.43 -10.46 -5.53
CA ALA A 90 11.26 -9.65 -5.80
C ALA A 90 10.27 -10.33 -6.78
N ALA A 91 10.78 -11.00 -7.81
CA ALA A 91 9.96 -11.78 -8.74
C ALA A 91 9.28 -12.97 -8.06
N MET A 92 10.01 -13.67 -7.18
CA MET A 92 9.44 -14.75 -6.36
C MET A 92 8.32 -14.24 -5.45
N LEU A 93 8.54 -13.13 -4.77
CA LEU A 93 7.54 -12.49 -3.91
C LEU A 93 6.29 -12.10 -4.72
N GLY A 94 6.46 -11.55 -5.92
CA GLY A 94 5.36 -11.26 -6.84
C GLY A 94 4.53 -12.49 -7.19
N SER A 95 5.21 -13.58 -7.55
CA SER A 95 4.56 -14.87 -7.86
C SER A 95 3.79 -15.43 -6.66
N ILE A 96 4.35 -15.30 -5.44
CA ILE A 96 3.66 -15.72 -4.21
C ILE A 96 2.41 -14.87 -3.99
N ALA A 97 2.51 -13.55 -4.12
CA ALA A 97 1.36 -12.65 -3.97
C ALA A 97 0.23 -12.99 -4.97
N GLU A 98 0.59 -13.24 -6.22
CA GLU A 98 -0.38 -13.63 -7.26
C GLU A 98 -0.99 -15.01 -6.99
N SER A 99 -0.22 -15.97 -6.48
CA SER A 99 -0.72 -17.32 -6.15
C SER A 99 -1.79 -17.32 -5.07
N VAL A 100 -1.76 -16.33 -4.16
CA VAL A 100 -2.79 -16.14 -3.14
C VAL A 100 -3.91 -15.19 -3.59
N GLY A 101 -3.88 -14.78 -4.85
CA GLY A 101 -4.93 -13.97 -5.49
C GLY A 101 -4.85 -12.47 -5.20
N ILE A 102 -3.66 -11.95 -4.91
CA ILE A 102 -3.36 -10.52 -4.88
C ILE A 102 -2.80 -10.15 -6.25
N LYS A 103 -3.47 -9.25 -6.97
CA LYS A 103 -2.94 -8.74 -8.24
C LYS A 103 -1.80 -7.77 -7.99
N VAL A 104 -0.70 -7.89 -8.74
CA VAL A 104 0.46 -7.01 -8.63
C VAL A 104 0.69 -6.26 -9.93
N ARG A 105 0.92 -4.95 -9.84
CA ARG A 105 1.28 -4.08 -10.95
C ARG A 105 2.48 -3.23 -10.52
N THR A 106 3.64 -3.47 -11.13
CA THR A 106 4.87 -2.71 -10.91
C THR A 106 5.15 -1.77 -12.07
N GLY A 107 6.03 -0.79 -11.88
CA GLY A 107 6.39 0.19 -12.90
C GLY A 107 5.23 1.13 -13.28
N VAL A 108 4.20 1.25 -12.44
CA VAL A 108 3.01 2.05 -12.75
C VAL A 108 3.22 3.53 -12.41
N LYS A 109 2.76 4.40 -13.30
CA LYS A 109 2.66 5.84 -13.04
C LYS A 109 1.24 6.15 -12.59
N ILE A 110 1.07 6.51 -11.33
CA ILE A 110 -0.22 6.94 -10.80
C ILE A 110 -0.36 8.44 -11.07
N GLY A 111 -1.26 8.83 -11.93
CA GLY A 111 -1.45 10.22 -12.36
C GLY A 111 -2.88 10.56 -12.72
N SER A 112 -3.12 11.85 -13.00
CA SER A 112 -4.43 12.50 -13.10
C SER A 112 -5.24 12.22 -14.37
N LYS A 113 -4.78 11.43 -15.32
CA LYS A 113 -5.54 11.12 -16.53
C LYS A 113 -6.05 9.70 -16.47
N GLY A 114 -7.34 9.59 -16.10
CA GLY A 114 -8.09 8.37 -16.26
C GLY A 114 -7.98 7.81 -17.67
N ARG A 115 -7.35 6.66 -17.78
CA ARG A 115 -7.76 5.61 -18.71
C ARG A 115 -7.87 4.36 -17.88
N SER A 116 -9.09 3.84 -17.90
CA SER A 116 -9.33 2.46 -17.47
C SER A 116 -8.29 1.55 -18.11
N VAL A 117 -7.65 0.79 -17.29
CA VAL A 117 -6.90 -0.39 -17.73
C VAL A 117 -7.76 -1.59 -17.45
#